data_aaa4ac2e6df5d281e1aee95942bfb18d
#
_entry.id   aaa4ac2e6df5d281e1aee95942bfb18d
#
_cell.length_a   1.000
_cell.length_b   1.000
_cell.length_c   1.000
_cell.angle_alpha   90.00
_cell.angle_beta   90.00
_cell.angle_gamma   90.00
#
_symmetry.space_group_name_H-M   'P 1'
#
loop_
_entity.id
_entity.type
_entity.pdbx_description
1 polymer ?
#
loop_
_entity_poly.entity_id
_entity_poly.type
_entity_poly.pdbx_seq_one_letter_code
_entity_poly.pdbx_strand_id
1 'polypeptide(L)'
;MYWSVWMYNEVFVVSDIHGEYKKFKEILKYWDSNRQQLILLGDLCDRGLQSYECFYLAKYLCDNYGAILIKGNHEDLFLNFLNKTEDFKENYIKNGGLKTLESFGYSENNTFKDIVLDIKKNNDKLIEFLTYLPNFYEWND
;
A
#
# COMPACT_ATOMS: atom_id res chain seq x y z
N MET A 1 32.55 -2.55 -13.91
CA MET A 1 31.26 -3.18 -13.58
C MET A 1 30.17 -2.37 -14.27
N TYR A 2 29.59 -2.93 -15.30
CA TYR A 2 28.54 -2.25 -16.06
C TYR A 2 27.22 -2.47 -15.36
N TRP A 3 26.64 -1.42 -14.76
CA TRP A 3 25.27 -1.43 -14.32
C TRP A 3 24.42 -1.36 -15.59
N SER A 4 23.85 -2.47 -16.04
CA SER A 4 22.80 -2.43 -17.03
C SER A 4 21.59 -1.80 -16.35
N VAL A 5 21.40 -0.52 -16.58
CA VAL A 5 20.12 0.12 -16.28
C VAL A 5 19.14 -0.51 -17.27
N TRP A 6 18.34 -1.43 -16.79
CA TRP A 6 17.22 -1.95 -17.55
C TRP A 6 16.24 -0.79 -17.75
N MET A 7 16.36 -0.12 -18.87
CA MET A 7 15.35 0.87 -19.27
C MET A 7 14.17 0.10 -19.84
N TYR A 8 13.09 0.08 -19.08
CA TYR A 8 11.82 -0.45 -19.57
C TYR A 8 11.28 0.48 -20.66
N ASN A 9 10.80 -0.10 -21.75
CA ASN A 9 10.23 0.64 -22.87
C ASN A 9 8.72 0.90 -22.70
N GLU A 10 8.11 0.26 -21.71
CA GLU A 10 6.69 0.32 -21.45
C GLU A 10 6.43 0.45 -19.95
N VAL A 11 5.30 1.02 -19.61
CA VAL A 11 4.80 1.06 -18.21
C VAL A 11 3.53 0.22 -18.09
N PHE A 12 3.37 -0.42 -16.93
CA PHE A 12 2.12 -1.07 -16.53
C PHE A 12 1.65 -0.37 -15.26
N VAL A 13 0.49 0.25 -15.31
CA VAL A 13 0.00 1.12 -14.23
C VAL A 13 -1.25 0.51 -13.60
N VAL A 14 -1.26 0.44 -12.27
CA VAL A 14 -2.41 -0.03 -11.50
C VAL A 14 -2.72 1.00 -10.41
N SER A 15 -4.00 1.31 -10.20
CA SER A 15 -4.43 2.23 -9.16
C SER A 15 -5.71 1.76 -8.46
N ASP A 16 -6.04 2.42 -7.34
CA ASP A 16 -7.32 2.26 -6.63
C ASP A 16 -7.65 0.79 -6.27
N ILE A 17 -6.68 0.12 -5.68
CA ILE A 17 -6.78 -1.31 -5.32
C ILE A 17 -7.73 -1.53 -4.14
N HIS A 18 -7.71 -0.63 -3.14
CA HIS A 18 -8.63 -0.61 -2.01
C HIS A 18 -8.94 -1.98 -1.39
N GLY A 19 -7.90 -2.71 -1.00
CA GLY A 19 -8.05 -3.99 -0.32
C GLY A 19 -8.59 -5.14 -1.17
N GLU A 20 -8.74 -4.96 -2.47
CA GLU A 20 -9.21 -5.96 -3.42
C GLU A 20 -8.05 -6.87 -3.88
N TYR A 21 -7.49 -7.62 -2.95
CA TYR A 21 -6.28 -8.43 -3.16
C TYR A 21 -6.41 -9.43 -4.30
N LYS A 22 -7.55 -10.09 -4.42
CA LYS A 22 -7.79 -11.05 -5.51
C LYS A 22 -7.73 -10.38 -6.87
N LYS A 23 -8.39 -9.23 -7.02
CA LYS A 23 -8.36 -8.44 -8.27
C LYS A 23 -6.96 -7.90 -8.56
N PHE A 24 -6.24 -7.47 -7.51
CA PHE A 24 -4.86 -7.03 -7.65
C PHE A 24 -3.98 -8.13 -8.24
N LYS A 25 -4.07 -9.35 -7.70
CA LYS A 25 -3.33 -10.49 -8.24
C LYS A 25 -3.74 -10.84 -9.68
N GLU A 26 -5.02 -10.74 -10.00
CA GLU A 26 -5.53 -11.02 -11.35
C GLU A 26 -5.00 -10.03 -12.37
N ILE A 27 -5.00 -8.73 -12.08
CA ILE A 27 -4.49 -7.72 -13.02
C ILE A 27 -2.98 -7.87 -13.24
N LEU A 28 -2.23 -8.29 -12.22
CA LEU A 28 -0.79 -8.51 -12.35
C LEU A 28 -0.42 -9.66 -13.31
N LYS A 29 -1.34 -10.54 -13.66
CA LYS A 29 -1.11 -11.58 -14.65
C LYS A 29 -0.86 -11.01 -16.06
N TYR A 30 -1.28 -9.79 -16.32
CA TYR A 30 -1.10 -9.10 -17.59
C TYR A 30 0.19 -8.27 -17.65
N TRP A 31 0.89 -8.17 -16.53
CA TRP A 31 2.15 -7.44 -16.43
C TRP A 31 3.33 -8.34 -16.83
N ASP A 32 4.14 -7.85 -17.75
CA ASP A 32 5.39 -8.50 -18.15
C ASP A 32 6.57 -7.82 -17.43
N SER A 33 7.08 -8.47 -16.38
CA SER A 33 8.16 -7.93 -15.55
C SER A 33 9.50 -7.77 -16.30
N ASN A 34 9.66 -8.39 -17.46
CA ASN A 34 10.88 -8.25 -18.26
C ASN A 34 10.83 -7.04 -19.21
N ARG A 35 9.64 -6.52 -19.49
CA ARG A 35 9.44 -5.47 -20.50
C ARG A 35 8.82 -4.20 -19.95
N GLN A 36 8.11 -4.28 -18.83
CA GLN A 36 7.27 -3.20 -18.33
C GLN A 36 7.68 -2.76 -16.93
N GLN A 37 7.85 -1.47 -16.77
CA GLN A 37 7.94 -0.88 -15.42
C GLN A 37 6.57 -0.91 -14.76
N LEU A 38 6.45 -1.59 -13.63
CA LEU A 38 5.23 -1.57 -12.82
C LEU A 38 5.18 -0.28 -12.01
N ILE A 39 4.07 0.44 -12.14
CA ILE A 39 3.79 1.64 -11.35
C ILE A 39 2.44 1.47 -10.66
N LEU A 40 2.46 1.58 -9.33
CA LEU A 40 1.27 1.51 -8.48
C LEU A 40 0.98 2.94 -7.99
N LEU A 41 -0.21 3.44 -8.26
CA LEU A 41 -0.58 4.83 -7.96
C LEU A 41 -1.17 5.02 -6.54
N GLY A 42 -0.95 4.08 -5.64
CA GLY A 42 -1.44 4.15 -4.27
C GLY A 42 -2.89 3.72 -4.12
N ASP A 43 -3.49 4.13 -3.00
CA ASP A 43 -4.83 3.72 -2.58
C ASP A 43 -4.99 2.20 -2.53
N LEU A 44 -4.03 1.57 -1.83
CA LEU A 44 -3.98 0.11 -1.65
C LEU A 44 -4.98 -0.39 -0.63
N CYS A 45 -5.38 0.46 0.30
CA CYS A 45 -6.13 0.12 1.50
C CYS A 45 -7.50 0.78 1.53
N ASP A 46 -8.26 0.42 2.56
CA ASP A 46 -9.58 0.90 2.90
C ASP A 46 -10.68 0.37 1.97
N ARG A 47 -11.88 0.22 2.50
CA ARG A 47 -13.09 -0.28 1.83
C ARG A 47 -13.11 -1.78 1.58
N GLY A 48 -12.08 -2.35 0.94
CA GLY A 48 -11.97 -3.79 0.69
C GLY A 48 -11.46 -4.57 1.91
N LEU A 49 -11.53 -5.89 1.84
CA LEU A 49 -11.33 -6.77 3.00
C LEU A 49 -9.87 -7.15 3.25
N GLN A 50 -8.98 -6.97 2.29
CA GLN A 50 -7.63 -7.52 2.33
C GLN A 50 -6.56 -6.45 2.12
N SER A 51 -6.69 -5.34 2.85
CA SER A 51 -5.70 -4.24 2.79
C SER A 51 -4.33 -4.67 3.27
N TYR A 52 -4.25 -5.49 4.32
CA TYR A 52 -3.00 -6.07 4.81
C TYR A 52 -2.24 -6.78 3.68
N GLU A 53 -2.92 -7.66 2.98
CA GLU A 53 -2.33 -8.44 1.88
C GLU A 53 -1.93 -7.54 0.71
N CYS A 54 -2.74 -6.51 0.40
CA CYS A 54 -2.41 -5.54 -0.64
C CYS A 54 -1.14 -4.75 -0.32
N PHE A 55 -1.00 -4.29 0.92
CA PHE A 55 0.21 -3.59 1.37
C PHE A 55 1.45 -4.46 1.21
N TYR A 56 1.39 -5.70 1.69
CA TYR A 56 2.56 -6.59 1.65
C TYR A 56 2.89 -7.06 0.24
N LEU A 57 1.90 -7.27 -0.62
CA LEU A 57 2.17 -7.57 -2.02
C LEU A 57 2.84 -6.38 -2.72
N ALA A 58 2.32 -5.18 -2.54
CA ALA A 58 2.93 -3.98 -3.12
C ALA A 58 4.38 -3.78 -2.65
N LYS A 59 4.63 -3.95 -1.35
CA LYS A 59 5.99 -3.88 -0.79
C LYS A 59 6.91 -4.94 -1.41
N TYR A 60 6.43 -6.18 -1.53
CA TYR A 60 7.16 -7.27 -2.16
C TYR A 60 7.53 -6.94 -3.61
N LEU A 61 6.60 -6.37 -4.37
CA LEU A 61 6.84 -5.97 -5.76
C LEU A 61 7.88 -4.85 -5.88
N CYS A 62 7.85 -3.89 -4.95
CA CYS A 62 8.86 -2.85 -4.89
C CYS A 62 10.24 -3.41 -4.53
N ASP A 63 10.30 -4.28 -3.52
CA ASP A 63 11.57 -4.83 -3.02
C ASP A 63 12.22 -5.81 -4.01
N ASN A 64 11.44 -6.58 -4.76
CA ASN A 64 11.94 -7.69 -5.58
C ASN A 64 11.87 -7.46 -7.09
N TYR A 65 11.00 -6.58 -7.56
CA TYR A 65 10.79 -6.34 -8.99
C TYR A 65 11.00 -4.88 -9.40
N GLY A 66 11.43 -4.03 -8.47
CA GLY A 66 11.66 -2.63 -8.77
C GLY A 66 10.39 -1.84 -9.10
N ALA A 67 9.22 -2.31 -8.64
CA ALA A 67 7.99 -1.57 -8.81
C ALA A 67 8.07 -0.19 -8.14
N ILE A 68 7.42 0.79 -8.70
CA ILE A 68 7.29 2.13 -8.13
C ILE A 68 5.90 2.23 -7.50
N LEU A 69 5.86 2.54 -6.22
CA LEU A 69 4.61 2.83 -5.51
C LEU A 69 4.56 4.31 -5.15
N ILE A 70 3.54 4.99 -5.61
CA ILE A 70 3.27 6.39 -5.28
C ILE A 70 2.27 6.42 -4.14
N LYS A 71 2.50 7.29 -3.16
CA LYS A 71 1.61 7.44 -2.00
C LYS A 71 0.28 8.05 -2.42
N GLY A 72 -0.81 7.32 -2.21
CA GLY A 72 -2.16 7.84 -2.38
C GLY A 72 -2.68 8.51 -1.10
N ASN A 73 -3.83 9.15 -1.19
CA ASN A 73 -4.44 9.78 -0.01
C ASN A 73 -4.88 8.78 1.05
N HIS A 74 -5.21 7.55 0.69
CA HIS A 74 -5.58 6.52 1.66
C HIS A 74 -4.40 6.01 2.47
N GLU A 75 -3.19 5.96 1.91
CA GLU A 75 -1.98 5.69 2.70
C GLU A 75 -1.73 6.81 3.71
N ASP A 76 -1.93 8.07 3.33
CA ASP A 76 -1.84 9.20 4.27
C ASP A 76 -2.89 9.13 5.37
N LEU A 77 -4.14 8.77 5.04
CA LEU A 77 -5.20 8.57 6.04
C LEU A 77 -4.83 7.48 7.04
N PHE A 78 -4.31 6.36 6.57
CA PHE A 78 -3.85 5.25 7.42
C PHE A 78 -2.72 5.68 8.35
N LEU A 79 -1.68 6.34 7.81
CA LEU A 79 -0.54 6.80 8.60
C LEU A 79 -0.93 7.87 9.61
N ASN A 80 -1.80 8.81 9.25
CA ASN A 80 -2.32 9.82 10.16
C ASN A 80 -3.13 9.20 11.30
N PHE A 81 -3.95 8.20 10.99
CA PHE A 81 -4.67 7.45 12.01
C PHE A 81 -3.71 6.76 12.98
N LEU A 82 -2.66 6.11 12.48
CA LEU A 82 -1.67 5.44 13.33
C LEU A 82 -0.90 6.42 14.23
N ASN A 83 -0.61 7.61 13.73
CA ASN A 83 0.21 8.59 14.43
C ASN A 83 -0.58 9.55 15.34
N LYS A 84 -1.84 9.82 15.00
CA LYS A 84 -2.72 10.75 15.69
C LYS A 84 -4.13 10.18 15.78
N THR A 85 -4.26 9.04 16.40
CA THR A 85 -5.49 8.22 16.42
C THR A 85 -6.72 9.02 16.87
N GLU A 86 -6.63 9.76 17.97
CA GLU A 86 -7.77 10.52 18.51
C GLU A 86 -8.26 11.62 17.56
N ASP A 87 -7.34 12.24 16.81
CA ASP A 87 -7.69 13.31 15.87
C ASP A 87 -8.29 12.79 14.57
N PHE A 88 -7.88 11.61 14.14
CA PHE A 88 -8.20 11.08 12.80
C PHE A 88 -9.19 9.91 12.77
N LYS A 89 -9.51 9.30 13.92
CA LYS A 89 -10.31 8.07 13.97
C LYS A 89 -11.66 8.16 13.26
N GLU A 90 -12.40 9.24 13.48
CA GLU A 90 -13.71 9.41 12.85
C GLU A 90 -13.62 9.55 11.34
N ASN A 91 -12.71 10.41 10.89
CA ASN A 91 -12.46 10.60 9.46
C ASN A 91 -11.98 9.33 8.80
N TYR A 92 -11.08 8.59 9.45
CA TYR A 92 -10.53 7.35 8.92
C TYR A 92 -11.62 6.27 8.77
N ILE A 93 -12.43 6.07 9.79
CA ILE A 93 -13.54 5.11 9.74
C ILE A 93 -14.56 5.49 8.65
N LYS A 94 -14.89 6.77 8.55
CA LYS A 94 -15.79 7.28 7.51
C LYS A 94 -15.29 7.01 6.09
N ASN A 95 -13.99 6.99 5.88
CA ASN A 95 -13.35 6.72 4.60
C ASN A 95 -13.07 5.23 4.32
N GLY A 96 -13.60 4.33 5.14
CA GLY A 96 -13.47 2.88 4.94
C GLY A 96 -12.30 2.23 5.67
N GLY A 97 -11.66 2.95 6.58
CA GLY A 97 -10.46 2.47 7.31
C GLY A 97 -10.73 1.31 8.25
N LEU A 98 -11.98 1.12 8.71
CA LEU A 98 -12.30 -0.01 9.60
C LEU A 98 -11.95 -1.36 8.95
N LYS A 99 -12.20 -1.52 7.67
CA LYS A 99 -11.86 -2.74 6.93
C LYS A 99 -10.35 -3.00 6.88
N THR A 100 -9.56 -1.93 6.80
CA THR A 100 -8.10 -2.04 6.90
C THR A 100 -7.69 -2.53 8.29
N LEU A 101 -8.24 -1.94 9.35
CA LEU A 101 -7.94 -2.37 10.72
C LEU A 101 -8.34 -3.82 10.97
N GLU A 102 -9.50 -4.24 10.47
CA GLU A 102 -9.95 -5.63 10.53
C GLU A 102 -8.95 -6.57 9.81
N SER A 103 -8.40 -6.15 8.68
CA SER A 103 -7.40 -6.95 7.96
C SER A 103 -6.09 -7.12 8.74
N PHE A 104 -5.79 -6.20 9.66
CA PHE A 104 -4.66 -6.32 10.59
C PHE A 104 -5.01 -7.06 11.91
N GLY A 105 -6.24 -7.53 12.05
CA GLY A 105 -6.67 -8.30 13.21
C GLY A 105 -7.58 -7.57 14.20
N TYR A 106 -8.01 -6.34 13.89
CA TYR A 106 -8.95 -5.61 14.74
C TYR A 106 -10.29 -6.35 14.82
N SER A 107 -10.85 -6.39 16.01
CA SER A 107 -12.22 -6.85 16.27
C SER A 107 -12.86 -5.98 17.36
N GLU A 108 -14.16 -6.17 17.58
CA GLU A 108 -14.89 -5.44 18.63
C GLU A 108 -14.33 -5.65 20.05
N ASN A 109 -13.54 -6.70 20.26
CA ASN A 109 -12.87 -6.99 21.53
C ASN A 109 -11.62 -6.13 21.76
N ASN A 110 -11.17 -5.39 20.77
CA ASN A 110 -9.99 -4.52 20.83
C ASN A 110 -10.42 -3.05 20.91
N THR A 111 -9.56 -2.22 21.52
CA THR A 111 -9.66 -0.77 21.37
C THR A 111 -8.84 -0.31 20.17
N PHE A 112 -9.09 0.89 19.67
CA PHE A 112 -8.25 1.48 18.63
C PHE A 112 -6.81 1.67 19.10
N LYS A 113 -6.61 2.00 20.36
CA LYS A 113 -5.28 2.09 20.97
C LYS A 113 -4.54 0.76 20.88
N ASP A 114 -5.21 -0.35 21.20
CA ASP A 114 -4.60 -1.67 21.17
C ASP A 114 -4.19 -2.07 19.74
N ILE A 115 -5.07 -1.88 18.76
CA ILE A 115 -4.75 -2.24 17.37
C ILE A 115 -3.64 -1.35 16.79
N VAL A 116 -3.62 -0.07 17.13
CA VAL A 116 -2.55 0.84 16.69
C VAL A 116 -1.20 0.41 17.25
N LEU A 117 -1.14 0.05 18.53
CA LEU A 117 0.10 -0.44 19.15
C LEU A 117 0.56 -1.75 18.52
N ASP A 118 -0.37 -2.66 18.26
CA ASP A 118 -0.08 -3.94 17.61
C ASP A 118 0.45 -3.75 16.18
N ILE A 119 -0.21 -2.92 15.39
CA ILE A 119 0.22 -2.62 14.02
C ILE A 119 1.62 -2.02 14.01
N LYS A 120 1.89 -1.03 14.85
CA LYS A 120 3.20 -0.37 14.94
C LYS A 120 4.30 -1.32 15.37
N LYS A 121 4.00 -2.22 16.31
CA LYS A 121 4.98 -3.19 16.81
C LYS A 121 5.31 -4.28 15.80
N ASN A 122 4.29 -4.83 15.16
CA ASN A 122 4.44 -6.02 14.30
C ASN A 122 4.63 -5.71 12.82
N ASN A 123 4.47 -4.45 12.42
CA ASN A 123 4.55 -4.01 11.02
C ASN A 123 5.40 -2.73 10.87
N ASP A 124 6.43 -2.59 11.68
CA ASP A 124 7.29 -1.40 11.71
C ASP A 124 7.96 -1.12 10.36
N LYS A 125 8.42 -2.15 9.67
CA LYS A 125 9.05 -2.01 8.35
C LYS A 125 8.06 -1.61 7.26
N LEU A 126 6.84 -2.11 7.33
CA LEU A 126 5.77 -1.69 6.42
C LEU A 126 5.44 -0.22 6.64
N ILE A 127 5.30 0.21 7.89
CA ILE A 127 5.00 1.61 8.23
C ILE A 127 6.12 2.53 7.76
N GLU A 128 7.39 2.16 7.98
CA GLU A 128 8.54 2.89 7.47
C GLU A 128 8.49 3.01 5.94
N PHE A 129 8.25 1.90 5.25
CA PHE A 129 8.10 1.86 3.80
C PHE A 129 7.00 2.81 3.31
N LEU A 130 5.81 2.77 3.90
CA LEU A 130 4.69 3.64 3.53
C LEU A 130 4.99 5.12 3.83
N THR A 131 5.68 5.39 4.93
CA THR A 131 6.02 6.75 5.34
C THR A 131 6.90 7.46 4.31
N TYR A 132 7.85 6.75 3.73
CA TYR A 132 8.81 7.31 2.79
C TYR A 132 8.47 7.12 1.32
N LEU A 133 7.23 6.73 0.99
CA LEU A 133 6.78 6.63 -0.38
C LEU A 133 6.85 8.00 -1.09
N PRO A 134 7.25 8.03 -2.37
CA PRO A 134 7.22 9.25 -3.16
C PRO A 134 5.77 9.69 -3.44
N ASN A 135 5.60 10.99 -3.66
CA ASN A 135 4.30 11.57 -4.01
C ASN A 135 4.10 11.68 -5.53
N PHE A 136 5.16 11.51 -6.29
CA PHE A 136 5.11 11.52 -7.76
C PHE A 136 6.25 10.69 -8.32
N TYR A 137 6.14 10.33 -9.58
CA TYR A 137 7.19 9.65 -10.35
C TYR A 137 7.18 10.16 -11.78
N GLU A 138 8.34 10.48 -12.32
CA GLU A 138 8.50 10.90 -13.70
C GLU A 138 9.04 9.75 -14.54
N TRP A 139 8.27 9.37 -15.54
CA TRP A 139 8.71 8.40 -16.54
C TRP A 139 9.44 9.15 -17.65
N ASN A 140 10.69 8.77 -17.90
CA ASN A 140 11.50 9.34 -18.97
C ASN A 140 11.71 8.31 -20.07
N ASP A 141 11.49 8.73 -21.31
CA ASP A 141 11.78 7.94 -22.50
C ASP A 141 13.29 7.76 -22.72
#